data_fc75578fff2e7a6429a6698fd803ef25
#
_entry.id   fc75578fff2e7a6429a6698fd803ef25
#
_cell.length_a   1.000
_cell.length_b   1.000
_cell.length_c   1.000
_cell.angle_alpha   90.00
_cell.angle_beta   90.00
_cell.angle_gamma   90.00
#
_symmetry.space_group_name_H-M   'P 1'
#
loop_
_entity.id
_entity.type
_entity.pdbx_description
1 polymer ?
#
loop_
_entity_poly.entity_id
_entity_poly.type
_entity_poly.pdbx_seq_one_letter_code
_entity_poly.pdbx_strand_id
1 'polypeptide(L)'
;MDRIKIFLFTLLIFFVSGGFAQAQGPISATANAELLSEMPRRAHFTLNAKSSAGDITEGRVFFQPIGSGARISEPVEFDQAAEVNLEQEWNMQKNRIPPGAKIEYFWRLTDSAGNTFDTPKQHFVPLDPRFDWKTLEDEELAISWYDGNEAWGQQMFETGKEALAQLEEKLGADITRQVRMVAFANKNDFQGAFPTTNSWIGGKAYPDLAVTVQIISDGSYSWMNTVLFHELSHLVLNQVMEGSIVPVPAWLDEGLAMYNEPVSRSHGKIEKAAETGDLLPFSYLQGNFGADGQEVNVAYAQSEMLVTYLIEDCGEDGFRQVFQNMVNNMPIDKALEAACGYDDKTFYNNWRQTLPNAPSTQAAERNNSPDNESAPSAESSSTEDDSSSFILILFVGALFFIGLIMIAIIFVVIRLLRPQGSKT
;
A
#
# COMPACT_ATOMS: atom_id res chain seq x y z
N MET A 1 -24.96 18.43 32.33
CA MET A 1 -25.52 17.06 32.26
C MET A 1 -26.43 17.01 31.05
N ASP A 2 -25.84 16.97 29.88
CA ASP A 2 -26.56 16.88 28.62
C ASP A 2 -26.54 15.43 28.13
N ARG A 3 -27.74 14.92 27.93
CA ARG A 3 -27.97 13.52 27.55
C ARG A 3 -27.64 13.38 26.07
N ILE A 4 -26.53 12.71 25.77
CA ILE A 4 -26.21 12.23 24.42
C ILE A 4 -27.29 11.22 24.06
N LYS A 5 -28.08 11.56 23.06
CA LYS A 5 -29.02 10.64 22.42
C LYS A 5 -28.22 9.79 21.44
N ILE A 6 -27.90 8.56 21.88
CA ILE A 6 -27.38 7.51 20.98
C ILE A 6 -28.52 7.15 20.02
N PHE A 7 -28.42 7.54 18.77
CA PHE A 7 -29.24 6.99 17.69
C PHE A 7 -28.58 5.69 17.23
N LEU A 8 -29.13 4.57 17.72
CA LEU A 8 -28.86 3.24 17.14
C LEU A 8 -29.45 3.24 15.72
N PHE A 9 -28.62 3.45 14.70
CA PHE A 9 -28.99 3.14 13.34
C PHE A 9 -28.53 1.70 13.05
N THR A 10 -29.45 0.77 13.27
CA THR A 10 -29.34 -0.59 12.72
C THR A 10 -29.59 -0.45 11.21
N LEU A 11 -28.52 -0.21 10.44
CA LEU A 11 -28.62 -0.21 8.99
C LEU A 11 -28.57 -1.66 8.53
N LEU A 12 -29.75 -2.28 8.45
CA LEU A 12 -29.97 -3.45 7.62
C LEU A 12 -29.65 -2.99 6.20
N ILE A 13 -28.51 -3.39 5.65
CA ILE A 13 -28.18 -3.18 4.25
C ILE A 13 -29.07 -4.10 3.45
N PHE A 14 -30.31 -3.64 3.23
CA PHE A 14 -31.03 -4.06 2.05
C PHE A 14 -30.24 -3.44 0.88
N PHE A 15 -29.64 -4.29 0.06
CA PHE A 15 -29.31 -3.91 -1.30
C PHE A 15 -30.60 -3.49 -1.99
N VAL A 16 -31.02 -2.25 -1.75
CA VAL A 16 -31.98 -1.59 -2.61
C VAL A 16 -31.16 -1.17 -3.82
N SER A 17 -31.19 -2.01 -4.85
CA SER A 17 -30.89 -1.62 -6.22
C SER A 17 -31.89 -0.54 -6.65
N GLY A 18 -31.77 0.64 -6.04
CA GLY A 18 -32.44 1.86 -6.44
C GLY A 18 -31.73 2.42 -7.65
N GLY A 19 -32.00 1.87 -8.83
CA GLY A 19 -31.59 2.47 -10.08
C GLY A 19 -32.18 3.88 -10.19
N PHE A 20 -31.34 4.90 -10.02
CA PHE A 20 -31.73 6.27 -10.38
C PHE A 20 -31.71 6.36 -11.91
N ALA A 21 -32.90 6.35 -12.52
CA ALA A 21 -33.06 6.69 -13.92
C ALA A 21 -32.93 8.20 -14.06
N GLN A 22 -31.78 8.69 -14.46
CA GLN A 22 -31.60 10.10 -14.81
C GLN A 22 -31.81 10.23 -16.33
N ALA A 23 -33.00 10.66 -16.73
CA ALA A 23 -33.32 10.97 -18.11
C ALA A 23 -32.81 12.37 -18.47
N GLN A 24 -31.57 12.45 -18.97
CA GLN A 24 -31.08 13.60 -19.71
C GLN A 24 -30.78 13.17 -21.15
N GLY A 25 -31.73 13.37 -22.05
CA GLY A 25 -31.61 13.00 -23.46
C GLY A 25 -32.39 11.73 -23.85
N PRO A 26 -32.18 11.22 -25.07
CA PRO A 26 -32.92 10.08 -25.60
C PRO A 26 -32.50 8.73 -25.00
N ILE A 27 -31.32 8.65 -24.34
CA ILE A 27 -30.83 7.43 -23.73
C ILE A 27 -31.12 7.43 -22.22
N SER A 28 -31.63 6.30 -21.73
CA SER A 28 -31.80 5.99 -20.32
C SER A 28 -31.15 4.66 -19.98
N ALA A 29 -30.58 4.51 -18.78
CA ALA A 29 -29.92 3.27 -18.39
C ALA A 29 -29.97 3.04 -16.87
N THR A 30 -29.92 1.75 -16.48
CA THR A 30 -29.77 1.29 -15.09
C THR A 30 -28.59 0.32 -15.03
N ALA A 31 -27.62 0.65 -14.19
CA ALA A 31 -26.39 -0.13 -14.01
C ALA A 31 -26.34 -0.81 -12.64
N ASN A 32 -25.68 -1.96 -12.57
CA ASN A 32 -25.39 -2.69 -11.35
C ASN A 32 -23.98 -3.30 -11.39
N ALA A 33 -23.39 -3.60 -10.22
CA ALA A 33 -22.17 -4.35 -10.09
C ALA A 33 -22.28 -5.33 -8.92
N GLU A 34 -21.82 -6.54 -9.13
CA GLU A 34 -21.77 -7.60 -8.12
C GLU A 34 -20.45 -8.37 -8.17
N LEU A 35 -20.10 -9.03 -7.08
CA LEU A 35 -18.95 -9.93 -7.03
C LEU A 35 -19.41 -11.35 -7.41
N LEU A 36 -18.62 -12.00 -8.27
CA LEU A 36 -18.85 -13.40 -8.60
C LEU A 36 -18.34 -14.28 -7.46
N SER A 37 -19.18 -15.24 -7.02
CA SER A 37 -18.94 -16.09 -5.86
C SER A 37 -17.74 -17.04 -5.99
N GLU A 38 -17.31 -17.35 -7.19
CA GLU A 38 -16.29 -18.37 -7.45
C GLU A 38 -14.86 -17.89 -7.21
N MET A 39 -14.64 -16.58 -7.25
CA MET A 39 -13.30 -16.01 -7.07
C MET A 39 -13.42 -14.64 -6.40
N PRO A 40 -12.71 -14.38 -5.31
CA PRO A 40 -12.81 -13.11 -4.57
C PRO A 40 -12.35 -11.88 -5.36
N ARG A 41 -12.17 -12.01 -6.68
CA ARG A 41 -11.54 -10.97 -7.51
C ARG A 41 -12.13 -10.82 -8.90
N ARG A 42 -13.35 -11.29 -9.11
CA ARG A 42 -14.12 -10.98 -10.32
C ARG A 42 -15.35 -10.17 -9.96
N ALA A 43 -15.48 -9.01 -10.60
CA ALA A 43 -16.69 -8.21 -10.56
C ALA A 43 -17.46 -8.38 -11.87
N HIS A 44 -18.78 -8.46 -11.78
CA HIS A 44 -19.70 -8.51 -12.89
C HIS A 44 -20.50 -7.22 -12.92
N PHE A 45 -20.36 -6.47 -14.01
CA PHE A 45 -21.07 -5.22 -14.26
C PHE A 45 -22.18 -5.49 -15.26
N THR A 46 -23.38 -5.07 -14.93
CA THR A 46 -24.56 -5.19 -15.81
C THR A 46 -25.16 -3.81 -16.09
N LEU A 47 -25.73 -3.65 -17.27
CA LEU A 47 -26.42 -2.44 -17.67
C LEU A 47 -27.63 -2.79 -18.52
N ASN A 48 -28.81 -2.30 -18.14
CA ASN A 48 -29.99 -2.24 -18.99
C ASN A 48 -30.13 -0.83 -19.54
N ALA A 49 -30.17 -0.67 -20.86
CA ALA A 49 -30.23 0.63 -21.48
C ALA A 49 -31.23 0.66 -22.66
N LYS A 50 -31.80 1.85 -22.89
CA LYS A 50 -32.75 2.10 -23.96
C LYS A 50 -32.50 3.49 -24.56
N SER A 51 -32.56 3.59 -25.89
CA SER A 51 -32.62 4.86 -26.62
C SER A 51 -33.93 5.01 -27.37
N SER A 52 -34.50 6.22 -27.32
CA SER A 52 -35.68 6.61 -28.11
C SER A 52 -35.30 7.23 -29.47
N ALA A 53 -34.01 7.46 -29.73
CA ALA A 53 -33.52 8.13 -30.96
C ALA A 53 -32.92 7.16 -31.98
N GLY A 54 -32.65 5.92 -31.60
CA GLY A 54 -32.07 4.91 -32.48
C GLY A 54 -31.48 3.73 -31.72
N ASP A 55 -30.79 2.86 -32.40
CA ASP A 55 -30.15 1.69 -31.80
C ASP A 55 -28.92 2.15 -30.99
N ILE A 56 -28.70 1.55 -29.83
CA ILE A 56 -27.44 1.71 -29.09
C ILE A 56 -26.37 0.94 -29.86
N THR A 57 -25.30 1.64 -30.25
CA THR A 57 -24.24 1.14 -31.13
C THR A 57 -22.93 0.90 -30.41
N GLU A 58 -22.70 1.61 -29.28
CA GLU A 58 -21.48 1.46 -28.47
C GLU A 58 -21.84 1.46 -26.99
N GLY A 59 -21.19 0.57 -26.24
CA GLY A 59 -21.23 0.50 -24.79
C GLY A 59 -19.84 0.28 -24.22
N ARG A 60 -19.48 1.05 -23.18
CA ARG A 60 -18.20 0.94 -22.52
C ARG A 60 -18.37 1.17 -21.02
N VAL A 61 -17.81 0.29 -20.22
CA VAL A 61 -17.72 0.47 -18.77
C VAL A 61 -16.36 1.07 -18.39
N PHE A 62 -16.39 1.98 -17.45
CA PHE A 62 -15.20 2.58 -16.85
C PHE A 62 -15.19 2.24 -15.37
N PHE A 63 -14.04 1.83 -14.85
CA PHE A 63 -13.84 1.61 -13.43
C PHE A 63 -12.49 2.15 -12.97
N GLN A 64 -12.49 2.69 -11.77
CA GLN A 64 -11.34 3.31 -11.17
C GLN A 64 -11.32 3.04 -9.67
N PRO A 65 -10.28 2.37 -9.14
CA PRO A 65 -10.07 2.33 -7.71
C PRO A 65 -9.83 3.73 -7.18
N ILE A 66 -10.54 4.13 -6.14
CA ILE A 66 -10.36 5.45 -5.50
C ILE A 66 -8.97 5.51 -4.88
N GLY A 67 -8.26 6.62 -5.12
CA GLY A 67 -6.85 6.77 -4.76
C GLY A 67 -5.89 6.34 -5.87
N SER A 68 -6.32 5.49 -6.81
CA SER A 68 -5.53 5.17 -8.00
C SER A 68 -5.71 6.25 -9.08
N GLY A 69 -4.61 6.75 -9.64
CA GLY A 69 -4.67 7.64 -10.81
C GLY A 69 -5.12 6.94 -12.10
N ALA A 70 -5.19 5.60 -12.11
CA ALA A 70 -5.48 4.81 -13.29
C ALA A 70 -6.98 4.52 -13.44
N ARG A 71 -7.54 4.95 -14.58
CA ARG A 71 -8.89 4.55 -15.00
C ARG A 71 -8.78 3.43 -16.03
N ILE A 72 -9.50 2.35 -15.81
CA ILE A 72 -9.62 1.22 -16.73
C ILE A 72 -10.92 1.39 -17.50
N SER A 73 -10.92 1.07 -18.79
CA SER A 73 -12.12 1.08 -19.61
C SER A 73 -12.16 -0.13 -20.53
N GLU A 74 -13.31 -0.81 -20.55
CA GLU A 74 -13.53 -2.00 -21.36
C GLU A 74 -14.70 -1.74 -22.32
N PRO A 75 -14.53 -1.92 -23.65
CA PRO A 75 -15.63 -1.94 -24.59
C PRO A 75 -16.41 -3.24 -24.43
N VAL A 76 -17.72 -3.18 -24.65
CA VAL A 76 -18.58 -4.36 -24.58
C VAL A 76 -19.10 -4.66 -25.98
N GLU A 77 -18.97 -5.93 -26.39
CA GLU A 77 -19.55 -6.41 -27.66
C GLU A 77 -21.00 -6.88 -27.42
N PHE A 78 -21.91 -6.42 -28.24
CA PHE A 78 -23.32 -6.76 -28.16
C PHE A 78 -24.04 -6.53 -29.51
N ASP A 79 -25.21 -7.13 -29.69
CA ASP A 79 -26.07 -6.85 -30.83
C ASP A 79 -26.74 -5.47 -30.67
N GLN A 80 -26.56 -4.63 -31.68
CA GLN A 80 -27.10 -3.26 -31.67
C GLN A 80 -28.62 -3.28 -31.72
N ALA A 81 -29.28 -2.57 -30.80
CA ALA A 81 -30.72 -2.44 -30.70
C ALA A 81 -31.11 -1.18 -29.94
N ALA A 82 -32.36 -0.75 -30.07
CA ALA A 82 -32.92 0.36 -29.31
C ALA A 82 -32.99 0.07 -27.80
N GLU A 83 -33.00 -1.19 -27.41
CA GLU A 83 -32.96 -1.64 -26.02
C GLU A 83 -31.93 -2.78 -25.90
N VAL A 84 -30.97 -2.67 -24.98
CA VAL A 84 -29.84 -3.58 -24.81
C VAL A 84 -29.62 -3.93 -23.35
N ASN A 85 -29.11 -5.16 -23.14
CA ASN A 85 -28.57 -5.63 -21.87
C ASN A 85 -27.08 -5.88 -22.07
N LEU A 86 -26.24 -5.13 -21.38
CA LEU A 86 -24.78 -5.23 -21.46
C LEU A 86 -24.24 -5.89 -20.21
N GLU A 87 -23.22 -6.71 -20.39
CA GLU A 87 -22.53 -7.41 -19.31
C GLU A 87 -21.03 -7.33 -19.52
N GLN A 88 -20.28 -7.09 -18.45
CA GLN A 88 -18.82 -7.05 -18.46
C GLN A 88 -18.27 -7.67 -17.18
N GLU A 89 -17.41 -8.65 -17.35
CA GLU A 89 -16.60 -9.16 -16.23
C GLU A 89 -15.26 -8.44 -16.13
N TRP A 90 -14.89 -8.09 -14.91
CA TRP A 90 -13.58 -7.52 -14.60
C TRP A 90 -12.79 -8.43 -13.68
N ASN A 91 -11.62 -8.87 -14.15
CA ASN A 91 -10.68 -9.63 -13.33
C ASN A 91 -9.78 -8.68 -12.52
N MET A 92 -10.20 -8.37 -11.30
CA MET A 92 -9.49 -7.48 -10.39
C MET A 92 -8.12 -8.05 -9.93
N GLN A 93 -7.91 -9.36 -10.03
CA GLN A 93 -6.62 -9.98 -9.70
C GLN A 93 -5.51 -9.53 -10.66
N LYS A 94 -5.81 -9.40 -11.94
CA LYS A 94 -4.86 -8.87 -12.94
C LYS A 94 -4.40 -7.45 -12.59
N ASN A 95 -5.29 -6.65 -12.03
CA ASN A 95 -5.04 -5.26 -11.63
C ASN A 95 -4.59 -5.13 -10.17
N ARG A 96 -4.37 -6.24 -9.46
CA ARG A 96 -3.92 -6.27 -8.04
C ARG A 96 -4.82 -5.49 -7.09
N ILE A 97 -6.13 -5.43 -7.36
CA ILE A 97 -7.10 -4.76 -6.51
C ILE A 97 -7.34 -5.60 -5.25
N PRO A 98 -7.10 -5.09 -4.04
CA PRO A 98 -7.33 -5.83 -2.81
C PRO A 98 -8.81 -5.88 -2.43
N PRO A 99 -9.23 -6.83 -1.57
CA PRO A 99 -10.48 -6.72 -0.84
C PRO A 99 -10.54 -5.40 -0.07
N GLY A 100 -11.72 -4.78 -0.03
CA GLY A 100 -11.91 -3.51 0.67
C GLY A 100 -11.61 -2.25 -0.14
N ALA A 101 -10.96 -2.33 -1.31
CA ALA A 101 -10.76 -1.17 -2.16
C ALA A 101 -12.11 -0.60 -2.66
N LYS A 102 -12.28 0.70 -2.55
CA LYS A 102 -13.50 1.36 -3.07
C LYS A 102 -13.34 1.63 -4.56
N ILE A 103 -14.24 1.09 -5.36
CA ILE A 103 -14.22 1.19 -6.82
C ILE A 103 -15.34 2.13 -7.25
N GLU A 104 -14.99 3.16 -8.02
CA GLU A 104 -15.94 3.99 -8.76
C GLU A 104 -16.13 3.39 -10.15
N TYR A 105 -17.37 3.29 -10.65
CA TYR A 105 -17.64 2.88 -12.01
C TYR A 105 -18.81 3.64 -12.62
N PHE A 106 -18.81 3.72 -13.96
CA PHE A 106 -19.91 4.23 -14.76
C PHE A 106 -19.85 3.64 -16.16
N TRP A 107 -20.95 3.74 -16.89
CA TRP A 107 -21.04 3.32 -18.28
C TRP A 107 -21.17 4.53 -19.20
N ARG A 108 -20.57 4.43 -20.38
CA ARG A 108 -20.79 5.34 -21.50
C ARG A 108 -21.45 4.59 -22.63
N LEU A 109 -22.51 5.17 -23.19
CA LEU A 109 -23.29 4.63 -24.30
C LEU A 109 -23.30 5.64 -25.45
N THR A 110 -23.37 5.13 -26.67
CA THR A 110 -23.60 5.93 -27.90
C THR A 110 -24.72 5.27 -28.70
N ASP A 111 -25.65 6.05 -29.22
CA ASP A 111 -26.68 5.54 -30.15
C ASP A 111 -26.36 5.89 -31.62
N SER A 112 -27.13 5.32 -32.56
CA SER A 112 -26.99 5.50 -34.01
C SER A 112 -27.29 6.94 -34.49
N ALA A 113 -27.94 7.74 -33.65
CA ALA A 113 -28.14 9.18 -33.91
C ALA A 113 -26.96 10.03 -33.41
N GLY A 114 -25.93 9.42 -32.78
CA GLY A 114 -24.74 10.09 -32.27
C GLY A 114 -24.92 10.68 -30.87
N ASN A 115 -26.00 10.39 -30.18
CA ASN A 115 -26.16 10.80 -28.78
C ASN A 115 -25.26 9.96 -27.87
N THR A 116 -24.61 10.61 -26.90
CA THR A 116 -23.81 9.97 -25.87
C THR A 116 -24.47 10.15 -24.50
N PHE A 117 -24.36 9.12 -23.65
CA PHE A 117 -24.91 9.14 -22.29
C PHE A 117 -23.94 8.47 -21.32
N ASP A 118 -23.58 9.17 -20.25
CA ASP A 118 -22.84 8.59 -19.13
C ASP A 118 -23.83 8.30 -18.00
N THR A 119 -23.81 7.08 -17.47
CA THR A 119 -24.58 6.77 -16.27
C THR A 119 -24.02 7.55 -15.08
N PRO A 120 -24.84 7.81 -14.05
CA PRO A 120 -24.30 8.28 -12.78
C PRO A 120 -23.17 7.38 -12.28
N LYS A 121 -22.14 7.99 -11.71
CA LYS A 121 -21.06 7.26 -11.06
C LYS A 121 -21.58 6.49 -9.85
N GLN A 122 -21.22 5.24 -9.76
CA GLN A 122 -21.58 4.35 -8.68
C GLN A 122 -20.30 3.81 -8.02
N HIS A 123 -20.45 3.31 -6.79
CA HIS A 123 -19.34 2.75 -6.03
C HIS A 123 -19.69 1.35 -5.55
N PHE A 124 -18.69 0.48 -5.50
CA PHE A 124 -18.77 -0.79 -4.80
C PHE A 124 -17.44 -1.10 -4.10
N VAL A 125 -17.52 -1.97 -3.09
CA VAL A 125 -16.36 -2.42 -2.32
C VAL A 125 -16.28 -3.94 -2.44
N PRO A 126 -15.28 -4.49 -3.14
CA PRO A 126 -15.10 -5.92 -3.25
C PRO A 126 -14.63 -6.49 -1.91
N LEU A 127 -15.46 -7.28 -1.27
CA LEU A 127 -15.10 -8.15 -0.15
C LEU A 127 -15.14 -9.61 -0.61
N ASP A 128 -14.50 -10.51 0.12
CA ASP A 128 -14.48 -11.93 -0.23
C ASP A 128 -15.87 -12.55 -0.06
N PRO A 129 -16.53 -13.02 -1.16
CA PRO A 129 -17.91 -13.49 -1.10
C PRO A 129 -18.08 -14.82 -0.35
N ARG A 130 -17.00 -15.45 0.10
CA ARG A 130 -17.07 -16.68 0.92
C ARG A 130 -17.57 -16.43 2.34
N PHE A 131 -17.59 -15.17 2.79
CA PHE A 131 -17.87 -14.78 4.18
C PHE A 131 -19.02 -13.77 4.25
N ASP A 132 -19.75 -13.81 5.37
CA ASP A 132 -20.81 -12.84 5.68
C ASP A 132 -20.21 -11.62 6.39
N TRP A 133 -19.72 -10.66 5.61
CA TRP A 133 -19.04 -9.47 6.09
C TRP A 133 -19.99 -8.50 6.79
N LYS A 134 -19.56 -8.02 7.93
CA LYS A 134 -20.10 -6.86 8.62
C LYS A 134 -19.18 -5.67 8.36
N THR A 135 -19.73 -4.47 8.31
CA THR A 135 -18.95 -3.25 8.14
C THR A 135 -19.49 -2.15 9.04
N LEU A 136 -18.59 -1.49 9.77
CA LEU A 136 -18.84 -0.20 10.41
C LEU A 136 -18.05 0.85 9.68
N GLU A 137 -18.70 1.97 9.34
CA GLU A 137 -18.03 3.06 8.61
C GLU A 137 -18.59 4.44 8.96
N ASP A 138 -17.71 5.43 8.87
CA ASP A 138 -18.02 6.86 8.85
C ASP A 138 -17.27 7.54 7.68
N GLU A 139 -17.10 8.86 7.73
CA GLU A 139 -16.43 9.62 6.68
C GLU A 139 -14.92 9.32 6.59
N GLU A 140 -14.27 8.93 7.69
CA GLU A 140 -12.82 8.76 7.80
C GLU A 140 -12.38 7.30 7.81
N LEU A 141 -13.18 6.41 8.39
CA LEU A 141 -12.82 5.02 8.64
C LEU A 141 -13.91 4.05 8.19
N ALA A 142 -13.50 2.92 7.60
CA ALA A 142 -14.36 1.75 7.41
C ALA A 142 -13.64 0.48 7.86
N ILE A 143 -14.26 -0.30 8.72
CA ILE A 143 -13.74 -1.60 9.18
C ILE A 143 -14.72 -2.69 8.78
N SER A 144 -14.22 -3.68 8.03
CA SER A 144 -14.99 -4.85 7.61
C SER A 144 -14.43 -6.11 8.28
N TRP A 145 -15.32 -6.93 8.86
CA TRP A 145 -14.98 -8.21 9.51
C TRP A 145 -16.10 -9.21 9.31
N TYR A 146 -15.85 -10.50 9.50
CA TYR A 146 -16.87 -11.56 9.41
C TYR A 146 -16.88 -12.49 10.62
N ASP A 147 -15.79 -12.57 11.37
CA ASP A 147 -15.68 -13.40 12.58
C ASP A 147 -15.86 -12.54 13.84
N GLY A 148 -16.53 -13.09 14.86
CA GLY A 148 -16.88 -12.35 16.06
C GLY A 148 -18.22 -11.60 15.97
N ASN A 149 -18.62 -11.03 17.10
CA ASN A 149 -19.89 -10.33 17.24
C ASN A 149 -19.79 -8.84 16.89
N GLU A 150 -20.91 -8.11 16.99
CA GLU A 150 -20.94 -6.67 16.73
C GLU A 150 -20.10 -5.85 17.73
N ALA A 151 -20.01 -6.30 19.01
CA ALA A 151 -19.19 -5.62 20.00
C ALA A 151 -17.70 -5.70 19.67
N TRP A 152 -17.26 -6.81 19.04
CA TRP A 152 -15.91 -6.94 18.52
C TRP A 152 -15.62 -5.94 17.39
N GLY A 153 -16.52 -5.84 16.42
CA GLY A 153 -16.42 -4.85 15.34
C GLY A 153 -16.43 -3.41 15.86
N GLN A 154 -17.30 -3.12 16.83
CA GLN A 154 -17.36 -1.81 17.48
C GLN A 154 -16.03 -1.46 18.17
N GLN A 155 -15.41 -2.42 18.86
CA GLN A 155 -14.12 -2.21 19.51
C GLN A 155 -13.01 -1.92 18.49
N MET A 156 -12.97 -2.65 17.37
CA MET A 156 -12.03 -2.35 16.28
C MET A 156 -12.25 -0.94 15.72
N PHE A 157 -13.50 -0.57 15.52
CA PHE A 157 -13.84 0.74 14.97
C PHE A 157 -13.43 1.89 15.89
N GLU A 158 -13.76 1.79 17.20
CA GLU A 158 -13.36 2.78 18.20
C GLU A 158 -11.82 2.89 18.31
N THR A 159 -11.12 1.76 18.34
CA THR A 159 -9.65 1.74 18.36
C THR A 159 -9.07 2.38 17.09
N GLY A 160 -9.65 2.10 15.95
CA GLY A 160 -9.23 2.72 14.68
C GLY A 160 -9.45 4.23 14.66
N LYS A 161 -10.57 4.72 15.19
CA LYS A 161 -10.84 6.16 15.33
C LYS A 161 -9.84 6.83 16.28
N GLU A 162 -9.49 6.17 17.39
CA GLU A 162 -8.46 6.67 18.30
C GLU A 162 -7.10 6.78 17.60
N ALA A 163 -6.71 5.74 16.83
CA ALA A 163 -5.47 5.75 16.08
C ALA A 163 -5.42 6.88 15.05
N LEU A 164 -6.52 7.10 14.30
CA LEU A 164 -6.61 8.18 13.32
C LEU A 164 -6.49 9.56 13.97
N ALA A 165 -7.22 9.80 15.06
CA ALA A 165 -7.15 11.07 15.78
C ALA A 165 -5.74 11.39 16.31
N GLN A 166 -5.00 10.39 16.80
CA GLN A 166 -3.61 10.57 17.22
C GLN A 166 -2.69 10.90 16.05
N LEU A 167 -2.91 10.28 14.89
CA LEU A 167 -2.11 10.53 13.69
C LEU A 167 -2.34 11.94 13.13
N GLU A 168 -3.59 12.39 13.07
CA GLU A 168 -3.93 13.74 12.65
C GLU A 168 -3.28 14.78 13.55
N GLU A 169 -3.34 14.59 14.87
CA GLU A 169 -2.67 15.44 15.83
C GLU A 169 -1.15 15.46 15.64
N LYS A 170 -0.51 14.29 15.51
CA LYS A 170 0.93 14.16 15.36
C LYS A 170 1.46 14.76 14.07
N LEU A 171 0.78 14.50 12.96
CA LEU A 171 1.20 14.96 11.64
C LEU A 171 0.72 16.38 11.33
N GLY A 172 -0.26 16.90 12.11
CA GLY A 172 -0.87 18.20 11.88
C GLY A 172 -1.58 18.28 10.53
N ALA A 173 -2.21 17.19 10.11
CA ALA A 173 -2.89 17.06 8.82
C ALA A 173 -4.19 16.29 8.97
N ASP A 174 -5.21 16.69 8.20
CA ASP A 174 -6.52 16.04 8.19
C ASP A 174 -6.52 14.83 7.24
N ILE A 175 -7.31 13.80 7.57
CA ILE A 175 -7.57 12.66 6.69
C ILE A 175 -8.44 13.15 5.53
N THR A 176 -7.92 13.05 4.32
CA THR A 176 -8.57 13.55 3.11
C THR A 176 -9.43 12.50 2.40
N ARG A 177 -9.20 11.22 2.71
CA ARG A 177 -9.83 10.08 2.07
C ARG A 177 -10.07 8.97 3.09
N GLN A 178 -11.30 8.43 3.13
CA GLN A 178 -11.67 7.33 4.02
C GLN A 178 -10.64 6.19 3.94
N VAL A 179 -10.05 5.83 5.06
CA VAL A 179 -9.18 4.65 5.20
C VAL A 179 -10.03 3.42 5.49
N ARG A 180 -9.62 2.26 4.97
CA ARG A 180 -10.39 1.04 5.05
C ARG A 180 -9.52 -0.12 5.55
N MET A 181 -10.04 -0.85 6.53
CA MET A 181 -9.42 -2.07 7.03
C MET A 181 -10.33 -3.26 6.82
N VAL A 182 -9.77 -4.36 6.31
CA VAL A 182 -10.46 -5.65 6.15
C VAL A 182 -9.79 -6.66 7.06
N ALA A 183 -10.51 -7.12 8.08
CA ALA A 183 -10.04 -8.06 9.08
C ALA A 183 -10.43 -9.51 8.72
N PHE A 184 -9.45 -10.33 8.35
CA PHE A 184 -9.62 -11.77 8.20
C PHE A 184 -9.42 -12.46 9.55
N ALA A 185 -10.25 -13.44 9.87
CA ALA A 185 -10.22 -14.14 11.16
C ALA A 185 -8.94 -14.98 11.33
N ASN A 186 -8.41 -15.50 10.25
CA ASN A 186 -7.28 -16.42 10.28
C ASN A 186 -6.47 -16.44 8.99
N LYS A 187 -5.31 -17.08 9.07
CA LYS A 187 -4.34 -17.17 7.98
C LYS A 187 -4.85 -17.91 6.75
N ASN A 188 -5.62 -18.98 6.93
CA ASN A 188 -6.11 -19.77 5.80
C ASN A 188 -7.08 -18.97 4.94
N ASP A 189 -7.96 -18.22 5.57
CA ASP A 189 -8.94 -17.38 4.91
C ASP A 189 -8.25 -16.22 4.18
N PHE A 190 -7.29 -15.57 4.83
CA PHE A 190 -6.46 -14.52 4.23
C PHE A 190 -5.67 -15.06 3.02
N GLN A 191 -5.00 -16.21 3.14
CA GLN A 191 -4.26 -16.81 2.04
C GLN A 191 -5.17 -17.23 0.88
N GLY A 192 -6.39 -17.66 1.16
CA GLY A 192 -7.40 -17.92 0.14
C GLY A 192 -7.75 -16.68 -0.69
N ALA A 193 -7.77 -15.51 -0.08
CA ALA A 193 -7.93 -14.23 -0.78
C ALA A 193 -6.66 -13.78 -1.51
N PHE A 194 -5.47 -14.24 -1.08
CA PHE A 194 -4.17 -13.87 -1.63
C PHE A 194 -3.29 -15.10 -1.94
N PRO A 195 -3.69 -15.96 -2.89
CA PRO A 195 -3.05 -17.26 -3.12
C PRO A 195 -1.58 -17.19 -3.54
N THR A 196 -1.10 -16.02 -3.99
CA THR A 196 0.32 -15.80 -4.37
C THR A 196 1.15 -15.18 -3.25
N THR A 197 0.59 -14.99 -2.07
CA THR A 197 1.26 -14.37 -0.94
C THR A 197 2.08 -15.41 -0.17
N ASN A 198 3.30 -15.04 0.24
CA ASN A 198 4.13 -15.90 1.06
C ASN A 198 3.44 -16.27 2.38
N SER A 199 3.67 -17.49 2.85
CA SER A 199 2.96 -18.05 4.00
C SER A 199 3.24 -17.35 5.34
N TRP A 200 4.25 -16.50 5.44
CA TRP A 200 4.61 -15.74 6.65
C TRP A 200 3.92 -14.38 6.74
N ILE A 201 3.31 -13.88 5.65
CA ILE A 201 2.64 -12.59 5.65
C ILE A 201 1.32 -12.66 6.44
N GLY A 202 1.18 -11.80 7.44
CA GLY A 202 -0.02 -11.68 8.30
C GLY A 202 -0.96 -10.54 7.93
N GLY A 203 -0.52 -9.65 7.02
CA GLY A 203 -1.30 -8.52 6.55
C GLY A 203 -0.68 -7.88 5.32
N LYS A 204 -1.39 -6.94 4.72
CA LYS A 204 -0.93 -6.20 3.56
C LYS A 204 -1.61 -4.84 3.44
N ALA A 205 -0.80 -3.78 3.46
CA ALA A 205 -1.27 -2.43 3.19
C ALA A 205 -1.19 -2.08 1.70
N TYR A 206 -2.11 -1.25 1.26
CA TYR A 206 -2.21 -0.66 -0.07
C TYR A 206 -2.45 0.85 0.11
N PRO A 207 -1.41 1.62 0.47
CA PRO A 207 -1.56 3.01 0.85
C PRO A 207 -2.21 3.88 -0.22
N ASP A 208 -1.84 3.69 -1.49
CA ASP A 208 -2.43 4.43 -2.62
C ASP A 208 -3.96 4.26 -2.73
N LEU A 209 -4.48 3.12 -2.26
CA LEU A 209 -5.91 2.80 -2.24
C LEU A 209 -6.57 3.09 -0.90
N ALA A 210 -5.80 3.57 0.08
CA ALA A 210 -6.20 3.76 1.47
C ALA A 210 -6.83 2.49 2.10
N VAL A 211 -6.26 1.31 1.81
CA VAL A 211 -6.76 0.01 2.28
C VAL A 211 -5.66 -0.78 2.95
N THR A 212 -5.97 -1.39 4.08
CA THR A 212 -5.17 -2.47 4.66
C THR A 212 -6.01 -3.73 4.88
N VAL A 213 -5.41 -4.88 4.66
CA VAL A 213 -6.04 -6.20 4.85
C VAL A 213 -5.19 -6.98 5.83
N GLN A 214 -5.76 -7.33 6.98
CA GLN A 214 -5.03 -7.86 8.12
C GLN A 214 -5.66 -9.14 8.68
N ILE A 215 -4.86 -9.98 9.36
CA ILE A 215 -5.36 -11.11 10.13
C ILE A 215 -5.58 -10.63 11.57
N ILE A 216 -6.86 -10.50 11.96
CA ILE A 216 -7.27 -10.08 13.30
C ILE A 216 -8.37 -11.04 13.77
N SER A 217 -8.00 -12.02 14.59
CA SER A 217 -8.94 -13.00 15.15
C SER A 217 -9.78 -12.41 16.27
N ASP A 218 -11.04 -12.85 16.41
CA ASP A 218 -11.90 -12.44 17.54
C ASP A 218 -11.22 -12.65 18.89
N GLY A 219 -11.35 -11.67 19.77
CA GLY A 219 -10.77 -11.69 21.12
C GLY A 219 -9.27 -11.38 21.20
N SER A 220 -8.57 -11.16 20.09
CA SER A 220 -7.14 -10.82 20.07
C SER A 220 -6.88 -9.33 20.32
N TYR A 221 -7.40 -8.76 21.39
CA TYR A 221 -7.41 -7.31 21.66
C TYR A 221 -6.03 -6.64 21.60
N SER A 222 -5.00 -7.24 22.20
CA SER A 222 -3.64 -6.66 22.18
C SER A 222 -3.07 -6.60 20.77
N TRP A 223 -3.29 -7.66 19.98
CA TRP A 223 -2.86 -7.71 18.59
C TRP A 223 -3.65 -6.72 17.72
N MET A 224 -4.96 -6.69 17.87
CA MET A 224 -5.85 -5.75 17.21
C MET A 224 -5.40 -4.30 17.41
N ASN A 225 -5.16 -3.90 18.67
CA ASN A 225 -4.69 -2.55 18.99
C ASN A 225 -3.36 -2.25 18.29
N THR A 226 -2.38 -3.14 18.41
CA THR A 226 -1.08 -2.98 17.73
C THR A 226 -1.25 -2.79 16.23
N VAL A 227 -1.98 -3.68 15.57
CA VAL A 227 -2.14 -3.67 14.10
C VAL A 227 -2.90 -2.43 13.63
N LEU A 228 -3.96 -2.01 14.34
CA LEU A 228 -4.73 -0.83 13.94
C LEU A 228 -3.85 0.44 13.98
N PHE A 229 -3.14 0.68 15.07
CA PHE A 229 -2.27 1.84 15.19
C PHE A 229 -1.12 1.83 14.17
N HIS A 230 -0.53 0.65 13.94
CA HIS A 230 0.57 0.47 12.98
C HIS A 230 0.12 0.71 11.53
N GLU A 231 -0.86 -0.05 11.07
CA GLU A 231 -1.26 -0.08 9.67
C GLU A 231 -1.98 1.21 9.22
N LEU A 232 -2.77 1.82 10.11
CA LEU A 232 -3.40 3.10 9.81
C LEU A 232 -2.36 4.22 9.67
N SER A 233 -1.20 4.11 10.35
CA SER A 233 -0.10 5.06 10.19
C SER A 233 0.40 5.13 8.75
N HIS A 234 0.62 3.99 8.11
CA HIS A 234 1.03 3.94 6.71
C HIS A 234 -0.01 4.56 5.77
N LEU A 235 -1.30 4.29 6.01
CA LEU A 235 -2.37 4.82 5.16
C LEU A 235 -2.51 6.33 5.29
N VAL A 236 -2.41 6.87 6.51
CA VAL A 236 -2.49 8.31 6.77
C VAL A 236 -1.24 9.02 6.25
N LEU A 237 -0.05 8.49 6.54
CA LEU A 237 1.20 9.06 6.05
C LEU A 237 1.23 9.16 4.52
N ASN A 238 0.74 8.13 3.82
CA ASN A 238 0.63 8.18 2.36
C ASN A 238 -0.28 9.32 1.89
N GLN A 239 -1.40 9.56 2.58
CA GLN A 239 -2.30 10.68 2.24
C GLN A 239 -1.65 12.04 2.51
N VAL A 240 -0.94 12.18 3.64
CA VAL A 240 -0.18 13.41 3.97
C VAL A 240 0.87 13.70 2.90
N MET A 241 1.52 12.67 2.39
CA MET A 241 2.56 12.76 1.37
C MET A 241 2.03 12.83 -0.07
N GLU A 242 0.70 12.83 -0.26
CA GLU A 242 0.10 12.85 -1.60
C GLU A 242 0.53 14.09 -2.39
N GLY A 243 1.01 13.86 -3.61
CA GLY A 243 1.56 14.92 -4.48
C GLY A 243 3.05 15.21 -4.29
N SER A 244 3.69 14.70 -3.25
CA SER A 244 5.14 14.75 -3.12
C SER A 244 5.81 13.74 -4.06
N ILE A 245 6.92 14.13 -4.67
CA ILE A 245 7.78 13.23 -5.44
C ILE A 245 8.96 12.69 -4.60
N VAL A 246 9.07 13.15 -3.36
CA VAL A 246 10.13 12.72 -2.44
C VAL A 246 9.65 11.47 -1.70
N PRO A 247 10.39 10.36 -1.77
CA PRO A 247 10.04 9.16 -1.03
C PRO A 247 10.25 9.36 0.48
N VAL A 248 9.34 8.82 1.28
CA VAL A 248 9.55 8.70 2.72
C VAL A 248 10.55 7.56 2.96
N PRO A 249 11.66 7.78 3.68
CA PRO A 249 12.58 6.69 3.99
C PRO A 249 11.95 5.69 4.95
N ALA A 250 12.32 4.41 4.84
CA ALA A 250 11.67 3.34 5.60
C ALA A 250 11.77 3.53 7.11
N TRP A 251 12.88 4.09 7.63
CA TRP A 251 13.00 4.36 9.07
C TRP A 251 11.96 5.37 9.57
N LEU A 252 11.53 6.32 8.73
CA LEU A 252 10.55 7.33 9.12
C LEU A 252 9.13 6.79 9.01
N ASP A 253 8.83 6.02 7.97
CA ASP A 253 7.53 5.37 7.75
C ASP A 253 7.27 4.29 8.82
N GLU A 254 8.14 3.30 8.92
CA GLU A 254 8.01 2.21 9.90
C GLU A 254 8.21 2.70 11.34
N GLY A 255 9.10 3.68 11.52
CA GLY A 255 9.34 4.29 12.83
C GLY A 255 8.11 5.03 13.35
N LEU A 256 7.39 5.76 12.49
CA LEU A 256 6.12 6.41 12.84
C LEU A 256 5.05 5.37 13.18
N ALA A 257 4.94 4.31 12.38
CA ALA A 257 4.00 3.23 12.61
C ALA A 257 4.24 2.55 13.98
N MET A 258 5.49 2.19 14.27
CA MET A 258 5.90 1.61 15.57
C MET A 258 5.71 2.59 16.74
N TYR A 259 6.03 3.88 16.56
CA TYR A 259 5.85 4.90 17.59
C TYR A 259 4.38 5.11 17.98
N ASN A 260 3.47 4.91 17.03
CA ASN A 260 2.03 4.99 17.28
C ASN A 260 1.45 3.75 17.97
N GLU A 261 2.15 2.61 17.98
CA GLU A 261 1.67 1.43 18.71
C GLU A 261 1.45 1.74 20.20
N PRO A 262 0.41 1.18 20.83
CA PRO A 262 0.10 1.47 22.25
C PRO A 262 1.19 1.06 23.23
N VAL A 263 2.07 0.15 22.83
CA VAL A 263 3.15 -0.39 23.66
C VAL A 263 4.45 -0.49 22.89
N SER A 264 5.41 0.38 23.19
CA SER A 264 6.77 0.25 22.68
C SER A 264 7.47 -1.01 23.22
N ARG A 265 8.15 -1.73 22.32
CA ARG A 265 8.92 -2.94 22.64
C ARG A 265 10.38 -2.83 22.20
N SER A 266 10.82 -1.65 21.81
CA SER A 266 12.09 -1.45 21.11
C SER A 266 13.25 -1.07 22.05
N HIS A 267 13.01 -0.42 23.16
CA HIS A 267 14.05 0.10 24.06
C HIS A 267 15.10 -0.96 24.43
N GLY A 268 14.72 -2.05 25.09
CA GLY A 268 15.65 -3.10 25.49
C GLY A 268 16.31 -3.85 24.32
N LYS A 269 15.68 -3.87 23.14
CA LYS A 269 16.29 -4.45 21.92
C LYS A 269 17.40 -3.57 21.40
N ILE A 270 17.20 -2.25 21.39
CA ILE A 270 18.17 -1.29 20.88
C ILE A 270 19.35 -1.12 21.83
N GLU A 271 19.11 -1.09 23.14
CA GLU A 271 20.20 -1.11 24.13
C GLU A 271 21.10 -2.34 23.93
N LYS A 272 20.50 -3.52 23.79
CA LYS A 272 21.23 -4.74 23.52
C LYS A 272 22.00 -4.69 22.19
N ALA A 273 21.36 -4.22 21.11
CA ALA A 273 22.01 -4.10 19.81
C ALA A 273 23.19 -3.09 19.86
N ALA A 274 23.08 -2.03 20.63
CA ALA A 274 24.16 -1.09 20.86
C ALA A 274 25.33 -1.71 21.63
N GLU A 275 25.04 -2.53 22.67
CA GLU A 275 26.05 -3.24 23.45
C GLU A 275 26.79 -4.31 22.64
N THR A 276 26.09 -5.03 21.79
CA THR A 276 26.66 -6.13 20.96
C THR A 276 27.24 -5.66 19.63
N GLY A 277 27.05 -4.39 19.26
CA GLY A 277 27.50 -3.84 17.98
C GLY A 277 26.61 -4.22 16.78
N ASP A 278 25.37 -4.68 17.04
CA ASP A 278 24.41 -5.16 16.04
C ASP A 278 23.50 -4.04 15.52
N LEU A 279 23.76 -2.75 15.86
CA LEU A 279 23.03 -1.62 15.28
C LEU A 279 23.25 -1.56 13.78
N LEU A 280 22.16 -1.42 13.04
CA LEU A 280 22.20 -1.32 11.58
C LEU A 280 22.72 0.07 11.14
N PRO A 281 23.49 0.13 10.05
CA PRO A 281 23.93 1.40 9.51
C PRO A 281 22.75 2.22 8.99
N PHE A 282 22.83 3.55 9.08
CA PHE A 282 21.73 4.42 8.66
C PHE A 282 21.33 4.24 7.20
N SER A 283 22.28 3.92 6.33
CA SER A 283 22.01 3.60 4.91
C SER A 283 21.11 2.39 4.71
N TYR A 284 21.14 1.41 5.62
CA TYR A 284 20.21 0.27 5.58
C TYR A 284 18.78 0.73 5.91
N LEU A 285 18.64 1.62 6.88
CA LEU A 285 17.35 2.11 7.35
C LEU A 285 16.65 3.06 6.36
N GLN A 286 17.36 3.57 5.36
CA GLN A 286 16.79 4.41 4.31
C GLN A 286 15.96 3.61 3.29
N GLY A 287 16.30 2.33 3.09
CA GLY A 287 15.65 1.43 2.13
C GLY A 287 14.58 0.53 2.77
N ASN A 288 13.86 -0.21 1.93
CA ASN A 288 12.88 -1.16 2.42
C ASN A 288 13.54 -2.27 3.24
N PHE A 289 12.98 -2.58 4.39
CA PHE A 289 13.41 -3.69 5.23
C PHE A 289 13.03 -5.02 4.58
N GLY A 290 13.85 -6.04 4.81
CA GLY A 290 13.53 -7.40 4.38
C GLY A 290 12.30 -7.94 5.08
N ALA A 291 11.91 -9.15 4.72
CA ALA A 291 10.65 -9.71 5.19
C ALA A 291 10.75 -10.47 6.52
N ASP A 292 11.93 -10.95 6.89
CA ASP A 292 12.16 -11.69 8.13
C ASP A 292 13.65 -11.70 8.51
N GLY A 293 13.90 -12.08 9.75
CA GLY A 293 15.25 -12.17 10.28
C GLY A 293 15.48 -11.26 11.51
N GLN A 294 16.62 -11.48 12.17
CA GLN A 294 16.99 -10.69 13.34
C GLN A 294 17.25 -9.22 12.95
N GLU A 295 17.87 -8.97 11.79
CA GLU A 295 18.15 -7.64 11.28
C GLU A 295 16.88 -6.82 11.05
N VAL A 296 15.83 -7.44 10.52
CA VAL A 296 14.53 -6.78 10.31
C VAL A 296 13.92 -6.33 11.65
N ASN A 297 13.96 -7.18 12.67
CA ASN A 297 13.49 -6.82 14.02
C ASN A 297 14.28 -5.68 14.65
N VAL A 298 15.60 -5.59 14.35
CA VAL A 298 16.43 -4.47 14.79
C VAL A 298 16.10 -3.22 13.98
N ALA A 299 15.86 -3.34 12.66
CA ALA A 299 15.49 -2.22 11.81
C ALA A 299 14.21 -1.53 12.30
N TYR A 300 13.14 -2.29 12.56
CA TYR A 300 11.90 -1.76 13.12
C TYR A 300 12.10 -1.09 14.46
N ALA A 301 12.80 -1.76 15.39
CA ALA A 301 13.07 -1.20 16.70
C ALA A 301 13.94 0.06 16.63
N GLN A 302 14.93 0.09 15.76
CA GLN A 302 15.81 1.22 15.55
C GLN A 302 15.06 2.40 14.92
N SER A 303 14.13 2.13 14.00
CA SER A 303 13.27 3.13 13.38
C SER A 303 12.34 3.80 14.39
N GLU A 304 11.70 3.02 15.28
CA GLU A 304 10.90 3.56 16.40
C GLU A 304 11.72 4.50 17.27
N MET A 305 12.92 4.08 17.67
CA MET A 305 13.78 4.90 18.54
C MET A 305 14.30 6.15 17.84
N LEU A 306 14.50 6.10 16.51
CA LEU A 306 14.85 7.29 15.72
C LEU A 306 13.69 8.28 15.66
N VAL A 307 12.46 7.84 15.45
CA VAL A 307 11.28 8.73 15.45
C VAL A 307 11.04 9.29 16.85
N THR A 308 11.17 8.46 17.90
CA THR A 308 11.09 8.92 19.29
C THR A 308 12.10 10.03 19.55
N TYR A 309 13.37 9.80 19.19
CA TYR A 309 14.43 10.79 19.36
C TYR A 309 14.16 12.08 18.54
N LEU A 310 13.67 11.95 17.32
CA LEU A 310 13.32 13.12 16.49
C LEU A 310 12.26 14.00 17.16
N ILE A 311 11.24 13.39 17.74
CA ILE A 311 10.19 14.14 18.46
C ILE A 311 10.72 14.76 19.74
N GLU A 312 11.55 14.05 20.51
CA GLU A 312 12.13 14.54 21.76
C GLU A 312 13.13 15.69 21.54
N ASP A 313 13.96 15.60 20.50
CA ASP A 313 15.06 16.54 20.24
C ASP A 313 14.58 17.78 19.45
N CYS A 314 13.74 17.58 18.43
CA CYS A 314 13.22 18.63 17.55
C CYS A 314 11.87 19.22 18.01
N GLY A 315 11.18 18.54 18.94
CA GLY A 315 9.84 18.87 19.38
C GLY A 315 8.77 18.45 18.35
N GLU A 316 7.51 18.41 18.80
CA GLU A 316 6.38 18.04 17.93
C GLU A 316 6.20 18.96 16.73
N ASP A 317 6.40 20.27 16.93
CA ASP A 317 6.31 21.25 15.84
C ASP A 317 7.41 21.06 14.80
N GLY A 318 8.63 20.76 15.23
CA GLY A 318 9.74 20.42 14.35
C GLY A 318 9.47 19.13 13.58
N PHE A 319 8.96 18.11 14.25
CA PHE A 319 8.54 16.86 13.63
C PHE A 319 7.49 17.08 12.52
N ARG A 320 6.43 17.84 12.81
CA ARG A 320 5.41 18.22 11.80
C ARG A 320 6.04 18.99 10.63
N GLN A 321 6.97 19.91 10.93
CA GLN A 321 7.65 20.71 9.92
C GLN A 321 8.51 19.85 8.96
N VAL A 322 9.10 18.75 9.44
CA VAL A 322 9.81 17.79 8.56
C VAL A 322 8.89 17.26 7.48
N PHE A 323 7.70 16.77 7.84
CA PHE A 323 6.73 16.29 6.84
C PHE A 323 6.23 17.39 5.91
N GLN A 324 5.93 18.59 6.43
CA GLN A 324 5.52 19.73 5.60
C GLN A 324 6.59 20.11 4.57
N ASN A 325 7.87 20.06 4.95
CA ASN A 325 8.98 20.29 4.04
C ASN A 325 9.07 19.19 2.97
N MET A 326 8.88 17.92 3.35
CA MET A 326 8.87 16.79 2.41
C MET A 326 7.68 16.85 1.43
N VAL A 327 6.49 17.23 1.89
CA VAL A 327 5.31 17.47 1.02
C VAL A 327 5.62 18.55 -0.02
N ASN A 328 6.41 19.55 0.34
CA ASN A 328 6.91 20.57 -0.59
C ASN A 328 8.12 20.11 -1.43
N ASN A 329 8.32 18.80 -1.55
CA ASN A 329 9.37 18.16 -2.34
C ASN A 329 10.81 18.42 -1.83
N MET A 330 10.98 18.66 -0.56
CA MET A 330 12.31 18.78 0.07
C MET A 330 12.80 17.39 0.49
N PRO A 331 13.98 16.93 0.04
CA PRO A 331 14.56 15.67 0.50
C PRO A 331 14.74 15.63 2.02
N ILE A 332 14.69 14.43 2.63
CA ILE A 332 14.67 14.25 4.08
C ILE A 332 15.86 14.92 4.79
N ASP A 333 17.07 14.88 4.21
CA ASP A 333 18.25 15.54 4.77
C ASP A 333 18.05 17.05 4.88
N LYS A 334 17.45 17.67 3.88
CA LYS A 334 17.13 19.10 3.85
C LYS A 334 15.91 19.45 4.69
N ALA A 335 14.94 18.54 4.75
CA ALA A 335 13.75 18.71 5.58
C ALA A 335 14.12 18.75 7.07
N LEU A 336 15.02 17.87 7.51
CA LEU A 336 15.59 17.85 8.85
C LEU A 336 16.44 19.09 9.13
N GLU A 337 17.30 19.48 8.19
CA GLU A 337 18.14 20.69 8.33
C GLU A 337 17.28 21.95 8.52
N ALA A 338 16.21 22.08 7.74
CA ALA A 338 15.32 23.25 7.80
C ALA A 338 14.42 23.26 9.06
N ALA A 339 13.99 22.08 9.55
CA ALA A 339 13.10 21.99 10.70
C ALA A 339 13.85 21.91 12.03
N CYS A 340 14.98 21.19 12.09
CA CYS A 340 15.67 20.82 13.32
C CYS A 340 17.11 21.32 13.39
N GLY A 341 17.66 21.89 12.31
CA GLY A 341 19.00 22.48 12.29
C GLY A 341 20.16 21.51 12.03
N TYR A 342 19.87 20.27 11.65
CA TYR A 342 20.88 19.24 11.32
C TYR A 342 20.42 18.37 10.17
N ASP A 343 21.37 17.86 9.38
CA ASP A 343 21.10 16.88 8.32
C ASP A 343 20.86 15.47 8.88
N ASP A 344 20.46 14.57 8.02
CA ASP A 344 20.10 13.19 8.36
C ASP A 344 21.26 12.38 8.97
N LYS A 345 22.50 12.62 8.54
CA LYS A 345 23.70 11.98 9.08
C LYS A 345 24.02 12.47 10.47
N THR A 346 23.94 13.79 10.68
CA THR A 346 24.13 14.43 11.98
C THR A 346 23.05 13.97 12.95
N PHE A 347 21.78 13.91 12.50
CA PHE A 347 20.66 13.37 13.25
C PHE A 347 20.95 11.95 13.75
N TYR A 348 21.31 11.03 12.85
CA TYR A 348 21.61 9.65 13.21
C TYR A 348 22.79 9.54 14.18
N ASN A 349 23.85 10.33 13.98
CA ASN A 349 25.00 10.33 14.87
C ASN A 349 24.68 10.89 16.27
N ASN A 350 23.84 11.92 16.36
CA ASN A 350 23.36 12.47 17.62
C ASN A 350 22.55 11.44 18.39
N TRP A 351 21.59 10.79 17.72
CA TRP A 351 20.83 9.69 18.32
C TRP A 351 21.74 8.57 18.84
N ARG A 352 22.73 8.13 18.04
CA ARG A 352 23.68 7.09 18.47
C ARG A 352 24.45 7.46 19.73
N GLN A 353 24.74 8.72 19.96
CA GLN A 353 25.44 9.18 21.16
C GLN A 353 24.59 9.08 22.43
N THR A 354 23.28 8.95 22.32
CA THR A 354 22.38 8.73 23.47
C THR A 354 22.41 7.29 23.97
N LEU A 355 22.96 6.35 23.18
CA LEU A 355 22.96 4.93 23.49
C LEU A 355 24.17 4.50 24.32
N PRO A 356 24.05 3.41 25.13
CA PRO A 356 25.17 2.82 25.83
C PRO A 356 26.32 2.45 24.87
N ASN A 357 27.56 2.64 25.30
CA ASN A 357 28.77 2.29 24.52
C ASN A 357 28.91 3.04 23.18
N ALA A 358 28.25 4.16 22.99
CA ALA A 358 28.46 4.99 21.82
C ALA A 358 29.98 5.34 21.70
N PRO A 359 30.59 5.20 20.50
CA PRO A 359 31.96 5.62 20.31
C PRO A 359 32.08 7.12 20.60
N SER A 360 33.06 7.52 21.45
CA SER A 360 33.28 8.92 21.71
C SER A 360 33.58 9.64 20.38
N THR A 361 33.06 10.86 20.22
CA THR A 361 33.28 11.75 19.06
C THR A 361 34.73 11.87 18.63
N GLN A 362 35.68 11.75 19.57
CA GLN A 362 37.12 11.82 19.30
C GLN A 362 37.67 10.57 18.54
N ALA A 363 36.94 9.41 18.52
CA ALA A 363 37.39 8.23 17.81
C ALA A 363 36.95 8.25 16.33
N ALA A 364 35.82 8.93 16.01
CA ALA A 364 35.33 9.04 14.63
C ALA A 364 36.15 10.04 13.79
N GLU A 365 36.73 11.09 14.41
CA GLU A 365 37.58 12.05 13.70
C GLU A 365 38.98 11.51 13.40
N ARG A 366 39.49 10.51 14.17
CA ARG A 366 40.81 9.90 13.91
C ARG A 366 40.84 8.97 12.71
N ASN A 367 39.70 8.44 12.27
CA ASN A 367 39.66 7.55 11.11
C ASN A 367 39.50 8.29 9.76
N ASN A 368 39.34 9.62 9.78
CA ASN A 368 39.18 10.44 8.57
C ASN A 368 40.34 11.41 8.32
N SER A 369 41.48 11.28 9.03
CA SER A 369 42.69 12.07 8.70
C SER A 369 43.53 11.35 7.62
N PRO A 370 43.71 11.97 6.46
CA PRO A 370 44.61 11.44 5.45
C PRO A 370 46.02 11.92 5.73
N ASP A 371 46.71 11.29 6.70
CA ASP A 371 48.16 11.48 6.86
C ASP A 371 48.71 10.34 7.76
N ASN A 372 49.24 9.34 7.16
CA ASN A 372 50.59 8.83 7.46
C ASN A 372 51.05 7.79 6.46
N GLU A 373 51.78 8.28 5.49
CA GLU A 373 52.68 7.51 4.67
C GLU A 373 53.89 7.11 5.52
N SER A 374 53.98 5.84 5.85
CA SER A 374 55.24 5.18 6.28
C SER A 374 55.18 3.73 5.87
N ALA A 375 55.85 3.42 4.79
CA ALA A 375 56.08 2.05 4.34
C ALA A 375 56.98 1.30 5.32
N PRO A 376 56.77 0.04 5.52
CA PRO A 376 57.84 -0.96 5.67
C PRO A 376 57.79 -2.02 4.56
N SER A 377 58.98 -2.36 4.19
CA SER A 377 59.48 -3.31 3.21
C SER A 377 58.78 -4.68 3.17
N ALA A 378 58.79 -5.23 1.98
CA ALA A 378 58.32 -6.52 1.54
C ALA A 378 58.82 -7.71 2.37
N GLU A 379 57.90 -8.63 2.64
CA GLU A 379 58.15 -10.07 2.55
C GLU A 379 56.91 -10.75 1.94
N SER A 380 57.19 -11.53 0.90
CA SER A 380 56.25 -12.19 0.05
C SER A 380 55.63 -13.42 0.70
N SER A 381 54.30 -13.52 0.71
CA SER A 381 53.61 -14.78 0.65
C SER A 381 52.35 -14.66 -0.18
N SER A 382 52.35 -15.33 -1.30
CA SER A 382 51.27 -15.47 -2.25
C SER A 382 50.08 -16.20 -1.64
N THR A 383 48.90 -15.52 -1.59
CA THR A 383 47.60 -16.21 -1.65
C THR A 383 46.76 -15.49 -2.69
N GLU A 384 46.43 -16.27 -3.71
CA GLU A 384 45.65 -15.85 -4.86
C GLU A 384 44.25 -15.38 -4.43
N ASP A 385 43.92 -14.22 -4.93
CA ASP A 385 42.68 -13.51 -4.67
C ASP A 385 41.56 -14.04 -5.60
N ASP A 386 40.54 -14.65 -5.01
CA ASP A 386 39.45 -15.37 -5.69
C ASP A 386 38.30 -14.41 -6.14
N SER A 387 38.55 -13.10 -6.14
CA SER A 387 37.54 -12.08 -6.54
C SER A 387 37.36 -11.93 -8.04
N SER A 388 38.32 -12.41 -8.85
CA SER A 388 38.22 -12.35 -10.33
C SER A 388 37.25 -13.34 -10.92
N SER A 389 37.02 -14.47 -10.22
CA SER A 389 36.14 -15.55 -10.68
C SER A 389 34.64 -15.19 -10.57
N PHE A 390 34.25 -14.39 -9.58
CA PHE A 390 32.84 -13.99 -9.39
C PHE A 390 32.34 -13.03 -10.45
N ILE A 391 33.17 -12.08 -10.88
CA ILE A 391 32.82 -11.11 -11.93
C ILE A 391 32.75 -11.81 -13.29
N LEU A 392 33.61 -12.79 -13.55
CA LEU A 392 33.60 -13.55 -14.80
C LEU A 392 32.34 -14.42 -14.92
N ILE A 393 31.88 -15.03 -13.82
CA ILE A 393 30.66 -15.86 -13.79
C ILE A 393 29.41 -15.04 -14.06
N LEU A 394 29.32 -13.81 -13.54
CA LEU A 394 28.20 -12.90 -13.82
C LEU A 394 28.17 -12.43 -15.28
N PHE A 395 29.32 -12.16 -15.91
CA PHE A 395 29.40 -11.78 -17.33
C PHE A 395 29.07 -12.94 -18.27
N VAL A 396 29.52 -14.16 -17.96
CA VAL A 396 29.20 -15.35 -18.76
C VAL A 396 27.72 -15.72 -18.62
N GLY A 397 27.13 -15.59 -17.44
CA GLY A 397 25.71 -15.80 -17.22
C GLY A 397 24.81 -14.81 -18.01
N ALA A 398 25.18 -13.54 -18.05
CA ALA A 398 24.45 -12.52 -18.82
C ALA A 398 24.53 -12.77 -20.34
N LEU A 399 25.67 -13.17 -20.86
CA LEU A 399 25.84 -13.52 -22.29
C LEU A 399 25.06 -14.77 -22.67
N PHE A 400 24.96 -15.76 -21.77
CA PHE A 400 24.18 -16.96 -22.01
C PHE A 400 22.68 -16.66 -22.08
N PHE A 401 22.17 -15.77 -21.21
CA PHE A 401 20.76 -15.33 -21.23
C PHE A 401 20.41 -14.54 -22.49
N ILE A 402 21.30 -13.65 -22.96
CA ILE A 402 21.12 -12.90 -24.21
C ILE A 402 21.13 -13.86 -25.40
N GLY A 403 21.98 -14.88 -25.40
CA GLY A 403 22.02 -15.93 -26.43
C GLY A 403 20.72 -16.73 -26.52
N LEU A 404 20.11 -17.10 -25.40
CA LEU A 404 18.84 -17.82 -25.38
C LEU A 404 17.66 -16.96 -25.89
N ILE A 405 17.64 -15.67 -25.57
CA ILE A 405 16.63 -14.73 -26.07
C ILE A 405 16.76 -14.58 -27.59
N MET A 406 17.96 -14.46 -28.12
CA MET A 406 18.20 -14.37 -29.57
C MET A 406 17.78 -15.63 -30.32
N ILE A 407 18.04 -16.83 -29.76
CA ILE A 407 17.60 -18.09 -30.35
C ILE A 407 16.05 -18.17 -30.35
N ALA A 408 15.39 -17.74 -29.29
CA ALA A 408 13.92 -17.72 -29.23
C ALA A 408 13.32 -16.75 -30.27
N ILE A 409 13.91 -15.57 -30.45
CA ILE A 409 13.48 -14.61 -31.48
C ILE A 409 13.67 -15.19 -32.88
N ILE A 410 14.82 -15.81 -33.19
CA ILE A 410 15.08 -16.46 -34.48
C ILE A 410 14.06 -17.58 -34.73
N PHE A 411 13.70 -18.37 -33.74
CA PHE A 411 12.70 -19.44 -33.87
C PHE A 411 11.31 -18.91 -34.19
N VAL A 412 10.91 -17.79 -33.54
CA VAL A 412 9.64 -17.11 -33.83
C VAL A 412 9.63 -16.53 -35.25
N VAL A 413 10.71 -15.89 -35.69
CA VAL A 413 10.81 -15.33 -37.03
C VAL A 413 10.78 -16.43 -38.11
N ILE A 414 11.49 -17.56 -37.91
CA ILE A 414 11.43 -18.72 -38.79
C ILE A 414 10.02 -19.31 -38.88
N ARG A 415 9.30 -19.32 -37.76
CA ARG A 415 7.92 -19.84 -37.71
C ARG A 415 6.93 -18.92 -38.44
N LEU A 416 7.15 -17.61 -38.37
CA LEU A 416 6.33 -16.60 -39.07
C LEU A 416 6.60 -16.56 -40.58
N LEU A 417 7.83 -16.90 -41.03
CA LEU A 417 8.24 -16.90 -42.42
C LEU A 417 7.98 -18.23 -43.14
N ARG A 418 7.43 -19.27 -42.47
CA ARG A 418 7.03 -20.50 -43.13
C ARG A 418 5.82 -20.25 -44.04
N PRO A 419 5.94 -20.49 -45.35
CA PRO A 419 4.80 -20.36 -46.24
C PRO A 419 3.69 -21.35 -45.85
N GLN A 420 2.50 -20.86 -45.72
CA GLN A 420 1.30 -21.68 -45.56
C GLN A 420 1.14 -22.53 -46.83
N GLY A 421 1.43 -23.81 -46.71
CA GLY A 421 1.27 -24.75 -47.85
C GLY A 421 -0.18 -24.74 -48.30
N SER A 422 -0.40 -24.40 -49.57
CA SER A 422 -1.62 -24.53 -50.30
C SER A 422 -2.11 -26.00 -50.20
N LYS A 423 -3.25 -26.22 -49.58
CA LYS A 423 -3.98 -27.46 -49.74
C LYS A 423 -4.81 -27.36 -51.02
N THR A 424 -4.38 -28.06 -52.04
CA THR A 424 -5.20 -28.42 -53.20
C THR A 424 -6.10 -29.59 -52.78
#